data_cfbc1943dae5bbba15f162d3d46f3619
#
_entry.id   cfbc1943dae5bbba15f162d3d46f3619
#
_cell.length_a   1.000
_cell.length_b   1.000
_cell.length_c   1.000
_cell.angle_alpha   90.00
_cell.angle_beta   90.00
_cell.angle_gamma   90.00
#
_symmetry.space_group_name_H-M   'P 1'
#
loop_
_entity.id
_entity.type
_entity.pdbx_description
1 polymer ?
#
loop_
_entity_poly.entity_id
_entity_poly.type
_entity_poly.pdbx_seq_one_letter_code
_entity_poly.pdbx_strand_id
1 'polypeptide(L)'
;INGQGIPVPSVTGRRNYSIQLSMPLYQGGAVSSRRKQAYAQYDRTTENTLFTERSVIQEVRSQYSNVITLVANVTAQKQAVISATSALEATQVGYKVGTRNVVDLLQAEKNLYSAEKNLANAKYDYILANLRLGLASGTIAPKDIININNLLN
;
A
#
# COMPACT_ATOMS: atom_id res chain seq x y z
N ILE A 1 -36.46 -48.96 71.20
CA ILE A 1 -35.86 -48.76 69.87
C ILE A 1 -36.08 -47.30 69.51
N ASN A 2 -35.00 -46.49 69.69
CA ASN A 2 -35.02 -45.04 69.43
C ASN A 2 -34.91 -44.77 67.93
N GLY A 3 -36.04 -44.33 67.33
CA GLY A 3 -36.03 -43.80 65.97
C GLY A 3 -35.57 -42.36 66.00
N GLN A 4 -34.30 -42.10 65.67
CA GLN A 4 -33.80 -40.75 65.37
C GLN A 4 -34.19 -40.42 63.96
N GLY A 5 -35.23 -39.55 63.83
CA GLY A 5 -35.59 -38.96 62.57
C GLY A 5 -34.47 -38.01 62.11
N ILE A 6 -33.88 -38.31 60.97
CA ILE A 6 -32.93 -37.43 60.29
C ILE A 6 -33.75 -36.22 59.81
N PRO A 7 -33.42 -34.99 60.17
CA PRO A 7 -34.11 -33.81 59.58
C PRO A 7 -33.82 -33.69 58.09
N VAL A 8 -34.84 -33.87 57.30
CA VAL A 8 -34.72 -33.62 55.86
C VAL A 8 -34.71 -32.09 55.63
N PRO A 9 -33.66 -31.55 55.06
CA PRO A 9 -33.65 -30.12 54.79
C PRO A 9 -34.75 -29.79 53.80
N SER A 10 -35.78 -29.08 54.26
CA SER A 10 -36.81 -28.54 53.37
C SER A 10 -36.18 -27.45 52.53
N VAL A 11 -35.86 -27.76 51.27
CA VAL A 11 -35.46 -26.76 50.27
C VAL A 11 -36.71 -25.97 49.86
N THR A 12 -37.03 -24.93 50.59
CA THR A 12 -38.01 -23.94 50.21
C THR A 12 -37.39 -23.07 49.12
N GLY A 13 -37.54 -23.50 47.86
CA GLY A 13 -37.10 -22.71 46.72
C GLY A 13 -38.01 -21.48 46.58
N ARG A 14 -37.57 -20.34 47.13
CA ARG A 14 -38.22 -19.05 46.94
C ARG A 14 -37.90 -18.55 45.54
N ARG A 15 -38.86 -18.54 44.61
CA ARG A 15 -38.74 -17.90 43.30
C ARG A 15 -39.31 -16.51 43.41
N ASN A 16 -38.46 -15.50 43.37
CA ASN A 16 -38.86 -14.08 43.32
C ASN A 16 -38.85 -13.64 41.90
N TYR A 17 -39.96 -13.16 41.40
CA TYR A 17 -40.08 -12.49 40.10
C TYR A 17 -40.32 -11.01 40.39
N SER A 18 -39.45 -10.14 39.89
CA SER A 18 -39.60 -8.68 40.02
C SER A 18 -39.48 -8.02 38.64
N ILE A 19 -40.35 -7.08 38.34
CA ILE A 19 -40.27 -6.18 37.20
C ILE A 19 -40.00 -4.80 37.79
N GLN A 20 -38.84 -4.21 37.40
CA GLN A 20 -38.50 -2.87 37.83
C GLN A 20 -38.55 -1.91 36.64
N LEU A 21 -39.38 -0.89 36.72
CA LEU A 21 -39.45 0.24 35.78
C LEU A 21 -38.75 1.44 36.41
N SER A 22 -37.69 1.94 35.79
CA SER A 22 -36.98 3.13 36.23
C SER A 22 -37.09 4.21 35.18
N MET A 23 -37.71 5.34 35.53
CA MET A 23 -37.90 6.48 34.65
C MET A 23 -37.27 7.72 35.28
N PRO A 24 -36.12 8.16 34.78
CA PRO A 24 -35.50 9.40 35.28
C PRO A 24 -36.29 10.62 34.78
N LEU A 25 -36.88 11.37 35.71
CA LEU A 25 -37.67 12.56 35.39
C LEU A 25 -36.83 13.80 35.07
N TYR A 26 -35.61 13.88 35.65
CA TYR A 26 -34.69 14.99 35.41
C TYR A 26 -33.23 14.54 35.57
N GLN A 27 -32.41 14.84 34.56
CA GLN A 27 -30.98 14.47 34.54
C GLN A 27 -30.03 15.68 34.38
N GLY A 28 -30.41 16.87 34.87
CA GLY A 28 -29.54 18.03 34.88
C GLY A 28 -28.94 18.42 33.52
N GLY A 29 -29.66 18.23 32.43
CA GLY A 29 -29.20 18.54 31.07
C GLY A 29 -28.32 17.46 30.41
N ALA A 30 -28.07 16.32 31.07
CA ALA A 30 -27.22 15.26 30.52
C ALA A 30 -27.69 14.73 29.16
N VAL A 31 -29.00 14.61 28.93
CA VAL A 31 -29.57 14.20 27.64
C VAL A 31 -29.25 15.21 26.54
N SER A 32 -29.43 16.50 26.82
CA SER A 32 -29.11 17.59 25.88
C SER A 32 -27.61 17.60 25.52
N SER A 33 -26.74 17.43 26.52
CA SER A 33 -25.28 17.36 26.33
C SER A 33 -24.87 16.13 25.51
N ARG A 34 -25.42 14.97 25.78
CA ARG A 34 -25.19 13.74 24.99
C ARG A 34 -25.64 13.91 23.54
N ARG A 35 -26.77 14.57 23.31
CA ARG A 35 -27.26 14.87 21.96
C ARG A 35 -26.27 15.78 21.21
N LYS A 36 -25.79 16.86 21.83
CA LYS A 36 -24.78 17.75 21.25
C LYS A 36 -23.49 16.99 20.94
N GLN A 37 -23.04 16.15 21.87
CA GLN A 37 -21.87 15.28 21.67
C GLN A 37 -22.06 14.34 20.47
N ALA A 38 -23.22 13.73 20.32
CA ALA A 38 -23.52 12.84 19.19
C ALA A 38 -23.50 13.58 17.85
N TYR A 39 -24.05 14.81 17.80
CA TYR A 39 -23.97 15.66 16.60
C TYR A 39 -22.53 16.04 16.26
N ALA A 40 -21.76 16.48 17.24
CA ALA A 40 -20.35 16.80 17.00
C ALA A 40 -19.53 15.58 16.55
N GLN A 41 -19.83 14.39 17.07
CA GLN A 41 -19.20 13.15 16.62
C GLN A 41 -19.63 12.76 15.19
N TYR A 42 -20.89 12.96 14.83
CA TYR A 42 -21.37 12.77 13.47
C TYR A 42 -20.63 13.70 12.48
N ASP A 43 -20.58 15.00 12.78
CA ASP A 43 -19.89 15.99 11.96
C ASP A 43 -18.40 15.61 11.79
N ARG A 44 -17.73 15.25 12.89
CA ARG A 44 -16.35 14.79 12.85
C ARG A 44 -16.16 13.54 11.94
N THR A 45 -17.09 12.58 12.02
CA THR A 45 -16.99 11.38 11.20
C THR A 45 -17.21 11.70 9.72
N THR A 46 -18.13 12.61 9.41
CA THR A 46 -18.38 13.09 8.05
C THR A 46 -17.14 13.78 7.48
N GLU A 47 -16.53 14.71 8.23
CA GLU A 47 -15.30 15.37 7.80
C GLU A 47 -14.12 14.42 7.63
N ASN A 48 -13.98 13.42 8.51
CA ASN A 48 -12.97 12.38 8.35
C ASN A 48 -13.19 11.53 7.08
N THR A 49 -14.44 11.25 6.72
CA THR A 49 -14.76 10.54 5.48
C THR A 49 -14.35 11.36 4.26
N LEU A 50 -14.70 12.65 4.22
CA LEU A 50 -14.29 13.56 3.14
C LEU A 50 -12.77 13.71 3.06
N PHE A 51 -12.10 13.78 4.18
CA PHE A 51 -10.63 13.82 4.24
C PHE A 51 -10.02 12.55 3.63
N THR A 52 -10.53 11.38 4.03
CA THR A 52 -10.05 10.10 3.52
C THR A 52 -10.28 9.97 2.01
N GLU A 53 -11.47 10.35 1.53
CA GLU A 53 -11.77 10.36 0.09
C GLU A 53 -10.79 11.22 -0.71
N ARG A 54 -10.58 12.46 -0.26
CA ARG A 54 -9.62 13.37 -0.91
C ARG A 54 -8.19 12.84 -0.88
N SER A 55 -7.79 12.24 0.23
CA SER A 55 -6.47 11.61 0.40
C SER A 55 -6.26 10.46 -0.59
N VAL A 56 -7.24 9.58 -0.75
CA VAL A 56 -7.19 8.47 -1.72
C VAL A 56 -7.11 8.99 -3.16
N ILE A 57 -7.93 9.99 -3.51
CA ILE A 57 -7.88 10.60 -4.84
C ILE A 57 -6.50 11.20 -5.13
N GLN A 58 -5.92 11.91 -4.15
CA GLN A 58 -4.58 12.50 -4.29
C GLN A 58 -3.51 11.41 -4.45
N GLU A 59 -3.57 10.36 -3.66
CA GLU A 59 -2.63 9.23 -3.75
C GLU A 59 -2.68 8.56 -5.12
N VAL A 60 -3.86 8.21 -5.63
CA VAL A 60 -4.02 7.62 -6.97
C VAL A 60 -3.46 8.54 -8.06
N ARG A 61 -3.74 9.85 -8.00
CA ARG A 61 -3.19 10.81 -8.96
C ARG A 61 -1.67 10.90 -8.90
N SER A 62 -1.11 10.88 -7.70
CA SER A 62 0.33 10.89 -7.47
C SER A 62 0.99 9.64 -8.07
N GLN A 63 0.45 8.45 -7.77
CA GLN A 63 0.97 7.19 -8.30
C GLN A 63 0.82 7.11 -9.82
N TYR A 64 -0.27 7.59 -10.39
CA TYR A 64 -0.44 7.66 -11.84
C TYR A 64 0.61 8.57 -12.50
N SER A 65 0.83 9.77 -11.97
CA SER A 65 1.86 10.69 -12.46
C SER A 65 3.26 10.08 -12.38
N ASN A 66 3.54 9.36 -11.29
CA ASN A 66 4.80 8.62 -11.12
C ASN A 66 4.99 7.55 -12.19
N VAL A 67 3.97 6.75 -12.50
CA VAL A 67 4.02 5.75 -13.58
C VAL A 67 4.34 6.41 -14.92
N ILE A 68 3.70 7.52 -15.28
CA ILE A 68 3.98 8.25 -16.54
C ILE A 68 5.45 8.70 -16.60
N THR A 69 5.97 9.23 -15.49
CA THR A 69 7.37 9.66 -15.40
C THR A 69 8.33 8.47 -15.60
N LEU A 70 8.02 7.33 -14.99
CA LEU A 70 8.85 6.12 -15.11
C LEU A 70 8.81 5.51 -16.52
N VAL A 71 7.70 5.59 -17.25
CA VAL A 71 7.63 5.22 -18.67
C VAL A 71 8.62 6.05 -19.49
N ALA A 72 8.62 7.37 -19.29
CA ALA A 72 9.55 8.27 -19.97
C ALA A 72 11.01 7.94 -19.59
N ASN A 73 11.27 7.64 -18.30
CA ASN A 73 12.60 7.24 -17.83
C ASN A 73 13.06 5.94 -18.50
N VAL A 74 12.25 4.88 -18.55
CA VAL A 74 12.59 3.63 -19.25
C VAL A 74 12.93 3.90 -20.72
N THR A 75 12.19 4.76 -21.39
CA THR A 75 12.44 5.12 -22.79
C THR A 75 13.78 5.84 -22.93
N ALA A 76 14.10 6.78 -22.03
CA ALA A 76 15.39 7.47 -22.01
C ALA A 76 16.57 6.51 -21.74
N GLN A 77 16.41 5.58 -20.79
CA GLN A 77 17.45 4.59 -20.50
C GLN A 77 17.66 3.60 -21.66
N LYS A 78 16.61 3.21 -22.38
CA LYS A 78 16.76 2.44 -23.62
C LYS A 78 17.62 3.17 -24.65
N GLN A 79 17.36 4.47 -24.85
CA GLN A 79 18.17 5.27 -25.77
C GLN A 79 19.61 5.42 -25.31
N ALA A 80 19.84 5.54 -23.99
CA ALA A 80 21.19 5.58 -23.42
C ALA A 80 21.97 4.30 -23.69
N VAL A 81 21.33 3.11 -23.60
CA VAL A 81 21.98 1.83 -23.95
C VAL A 81 22.34 1.80 -25.43
N ILE A 82 21.43 2.21 -26.34
CA ILE A 82 21.70 2.27 -27.80
C ILE A 82 22.92 3.18 -28.07
N SER A 83 22.96 4.36 -27.45
CA SER A 83 24.07 5.31 -27.61
C SER A 83 25.39 4.76 -27.06
N ALA A 84 25.36 4.08 -25.89
CA ALA A 84 26.55 3.46 -25.30
C ALA A 84 27.07 2.29 -26.14
N THR A 85 26.19 1.48 -26.72
CA THR A 85 26.54 0.39 -27.65
C THR A 85 27.24 0.95 -28.90
N SER A 86 26.68 1.97 -29.54
CA SER A 86 27.30 2.60 -30.69
C SER A 86 28.66 3.24 -30.36
N ALA A 87 28.79 3.84 -29.17
CA ALA A 87 30.07 4.40 -28.72
C ALA A 87 31.13 3.31 -28.47
N LEU A 88 30.72 2.15 -27.91
CA LEU A 88 31.59 0.99 -27.75
C LEU A 88 32.07 0.45 -29.10
N GLU A 89 31.16 0.24 -30.05
CA GLU A 89 31.48 -0.23 -31.39
C GLU A 89 32.48 0.69 -32.10
N ALA A 90 32.22 2.00 -32.06
CA ALA A 90 33.15 2.99 -32.63
C ALA A 90 34.55 2.94 -31.95
N THR A 91 34.57 2.80 -30.63
CA THR A 91 35.83 2.68 -29.87
C THR A 91 36.56 1.38 -30.16
N GLN A 92 35.85 0.26 -30.33
CA GLN A 92 36.44 -1.02 -30.75
C GLN A 92 37.10 -0.93 -32.13
N VAL A 93 36.42 -0.29 -33.10
CA VAL A 93 37.02 -0.04 -34.43
C VAL A 93 38.25 0.82 -34.29
N GLY A 94 38.21 1.92 -33.53
CA GLY A 94 39.36 2.80 -33.30
C GLY A 94 40.54 2.09 -32.64
N TYR A 95 40.27 1.18 -31.69
CA TYR A 95 41.31 0.34 -31.07
C TYR A 95 41.93 -0.64 -32.07
N LYS A 96 41.13 -1.30 -32.91
CA LYS A 96 41.66 -2.22 -33.95
C LYS A 96 42.55 -1.55 -34.97
N VAL A 97 42.28 -0.28 -35.31
CA VAL A 97 43.12 0.50 -36.26
C VAL A 97 44.26 1.31 -35.55
N GLY A 98 44.38 1.18 -34.23
CA GLY A 98 45.44 1.80 -33.44
C GLY A 98 45.23 3.30 -33.12
N THR A 99 44.04 3.86 -33.35
CA THR A 99 43.71 5.28 -33.05
C THR A 99 43.13 5.47 -31.63
N ARG A 100 42.79 4.39 -30.93
CA ARG A 100 42.35 4.38 -29.54
C ARG A 100 43.16 3.39 -28.73
N ASN A 101 43.26 3.63 -27.41
CA ASN A 101 43.97 2.75 -26.50
C ASN A 101 43.00 1.78 -25.77
N VAL A 102 43.54 0.80 -25.05
CA VAL A 102 42.76 -0.19 -24.30
C VAL A 102 41.98 0.44 -23.15
N VAL A 103 42.45 1.55 -22.58
CA VAL A 103 41.78 2.25 -21.48
C VAL A 103 40.49 2.88 -21.99
N ASP A 104 40.49 3.46 -23.21
CA ASP A 104 39.32 4.00 -23.86
C ASP A 104 38.27 2.89 -24.11
N LEU A 105 38.73 1.70 -24.54
CA LEU A 105 37.85 0.54 -24.77
C LEU A 105 37.21 0.07 -23.47
N LEU A 106 38.00 -0.12 -22.41
CA LEU A 106 37.47 -0.52 -21.09
C LEU A 106 36.50 0.52 -20.52
N GLN A 107 36.76 1.80 -20.73
CA GLN A 107 35.86 2.85 -20.31
C GLN A 107 34.52 2.80 -21.08
N ALA A 108 34.55 2.53 -22.39
CA ALA A 108 33.36 2.39 -23.22
C ALA A 108 32.54 1.16 -22.78
N GLU A 109 33.19 0.03 -22.50
CA GLU A 109 32.53 -1.16 -21.95
C GLU A 109 31.88 -0.89 -20.59
N LYS A 110 32.60 -0.26 -19.68
CA LYS A 110 32.07 0.15 -18.36
C LYS A 110 30.84 1.03 -18.52
N ASN A 111 30.84 1.97 -19.48
CA ASN A 111 29.69 2.86 -19.73
C ASN A 111 28.51 2.08 -20.25
N LEU A 112 28.69 1.09 -21.14
CA LEU A 112 27.61 0.21 -21.61
C LEU A 112 26.99 -0.59 -20.46
N TYR A 113 27.79 -1.29 -19.66
CA TYR A 113 27.29 -2.05 -18.51
C TYR A 113 26.57 -1.16 -17.48
N SER A 114 27.04 0.08 -17.30
CA SER A 114 26.36 1.06 -16.45
C SER A 114 24.99 1.46 -17.03
N ALA A 115 24.90 1.68 -18.33
CA ALA A 115 23.65 2.00 -19.00
C ALA A 115 22.64 0.81 -18.94
N GLU A 116 23.12 -0.41 -19.17
CA GLU A 116 22.30 -1.63 -19.04
C GLU A 116 21.75 -1.83 -17.63
N LYS A 117 22.61 -1.64 -16.61
CA LYS A 117 22.22 -1.68 -15.21
C LYS A 117 21.14 -0.62 -14.91
N ASN A 118 21.30 0.59 -15.39
CA ASN A 118 20.34 1.68 -15.19
C ASN A 118 19.00 1.37 -15.89
N LEU A 119 19.03 0.78 -17.08
CA LEU A 119 17.83 0.34 -17.78
C LEU A 119 17.11 -0.79 -17.00
N ALA A 120 17.84 -1.76 -16.45
CA ALA A 120 17.26 -2.81 -15.63
C ALA A 120 16.57 -2.22 -14.40
N ASN A 121 17.23 -1.32 -13.67
CA ASN A 121 16.66 -0.63 -12.51
C ASN A 121 15.39 0.15 -12.90
N ALA A 122 15.42 0.92 -13.99
CA ALA A 122 14.28 1.68 -14.45
C ALA A 122 13.07 0.79 -14.80
N LYS A 123 13.30 -0.41 -15.36
CA LYS A 123 12.25 -1.41 -15.61
C LYS A 123 11.64 -1.92 -14.31
N TYR A 124 12.45 -2.26 -13.30
CA TYR A 124 11.97 -2.69 -11.99
C TYR A 124 11.17 -1.60 -11.28
N ASP A 125 11.66 -0.36 -11.31
CA ASP A 125 10.95 0.79 -10.72
C ASP A 125 9.58 1.00 -11.39
N TYR A 126 9.50 0.85 -12.70
CA TYR A 126 8.24 0.91 -13.45
C TYR A 126 7.27 -0.19 -13.02
N ILE A 127 7.74 -1.43 -12.90
CA ILE A 127 6.90 -2.56 -12.44
C ILE A 127 6.36 -2.30 -11.03
N LEU A 128 7.22 -1.85 -10.11
CA LEU A 128 6.83 -1.54 -8.74
C LEU A 128 5.83 -0.38 -8.68
N ALA A 129 6.00 0.65 -9.52
CA ALA A 129 5.07 1.77 -9.57
C ALA A 129 3.69 1.35 -10.09
N ASN A 130 3.62 0.45 -11.08
CA ASN A 130 2.35 -0.13 -11.54
C ASN A 130 1.63 -0.91 -10.42
N LEU A 131 2.36 -1.70 -9.64
CA LEU A 131 1.79 -2.41 -8.50
C LEU A 131 1.27 -1.45 -7.42
N ARG A 132 2.01 -0.38 -7.13
CA ARG A 132 1.58 0.67 -6.19
C ARG A 132 0.33 1.40 -6.68
N LEU A 133 0.24 1.69 -7.97
CA LEU A 133 -0.96 2.27 -8.57
C LEU A 133 -2.16 1.31 -8.46
N GLY A 134 -1.97 0.03 -8.76
CA GLY A 134 -2.98 -1.01 -8.58
C GLY A 134 -3.44 -1.15 -7.14
N LEU A 135 -2.52 -1.04 -6.18
CA LEU A 135 -2.82 -1.05 -4.75
C LEU A 135 -3.62 0.20 -4.34
N ALA A 136 -3.19 1.39 -4.75
CA ALA A 136 -3.86 2.65 -4.43
C ALA A 136 -5.27 2.73 -5.03
N SER A 137 -5.49 2.13 -6.21
CA SER A 137 -6.82 2.06 -6.86
C SER A 137 -7.67 0.87 -6.39
N GLY A 138 -7.12 -0.04 -5.57
CA GLY A 138 -7.82 -1.24 -5.10
C GLY A 138 -8.07 -2.29 -6.21
N THR A 139 -7.37 -2.22 -7.34
CA THR A 139 -7.58 -3.11 -8.50
C THR A 139 -6.59 -4.27 -8.57
N ILE A 140 -5.63 -4.33 -7.65
CA ILE A 140 -4.61 -5.38 -7.66
C ILE A 140 -5.23 -6.76 -7.45
N ALA A 141 -4.84 -7.70 -8.31
CA ALA A 141 -5.29 -9.09 -8.24
C ALA A 141 -4.09 -10.06 -8.25
N PRO A 142 -4.24 -11.29 -7.71
CA PRO A 142 -3.16 -12.30 -7.72
C PRO A 142 -2.60 -12.60 -9.12
N LYS A 143 -3.42 -12.48 -10.15
CA LYS A 143 -3.01 -12.63 -11.56
C LYS A 143 -1.95 -11.61 -11.98
N ASP A 144 -1.96 -10.41 -11.42
CA ASP A 144 -1.01 -9.36 -11.79
C ASP A 144 0.40 -9.71 -11.29
N ILE A 145 0.50 -10.34 -10.12
CA ILE A 145 1.76 -10.85 -9.57
C ILE A 145 2.29 -12.01 -10.41
N ILE A 146 1.41 -12.92 -10.86
CA ILE A 146 1.79 -14.03 -11.73
C ILE A 146 2.30 -13.52 -13.08
N ASN A 147 1.63 -12.53 -13.67
CA ASN A 147 2.05 -11.91 -14.93
C ASN A 147 3.43 -11.26 -14.81
N ILE A 148 3.70 -10.56 -13.70
CA ILE A 148 5.02 -9.97 -13.45
C ILE A 148 6.09 -11.04 -13.29
N ASN A 149 5.81 -12.10 -12.55
CA ASN A 149 6.75 -13.23 -12.40
C ASN A 149 7.10 -13.87 -13.74
N ASN A 150 6.13 -14.03 -14.65
CA ASN A 150 6.36 -14.54 -16.00
C ASN A 150 7.13 -13.56 -16.90
N LEU A 151 7.15 -12.28 -16.59
CA LEU A 151 7.89 -11.23 -17.33
C LEU A 151 9.36 -11.14 -16.89
N LEU A 152 9.68 -11.65 -15.70
CA LEU A 152 11.00 -11.65 -15.10
C LEU A 152 11.81 -12.93 -15.39
N ASN A 153 11.13 -14.00 -15.79
CA ASN A 153 11.72 -15.27 -16.23
C ASN A 153 11.85 -15.32 -17.75
#